data_cda5d5189457098072f28a417c220b95
#
_entry.id   cda5d5189457098072f28a417c220b95
#
_cell.length_a   1.000
_cell.length_b   1.000
_cell.length_c   1.000
_cell.angle_alpha   90.00
_cell.angle_beta   90.00
_cell.angle_gamma   90.00
#
_symmetry.space_group_name_H-M   'P 1'
#
loop_
_entity.id
_entity.type
_entity.pdbx_description
1 polymer ?
#
loop_
_entity_poly.entity_id
_entity_poly.type
_entity_poly.pdbx_seq_one_letter_code
_entity_poly.pdbx_strand_id
1 'polypeptide(L)'
;VHDDLPSNLCYDWEIGVKDEVDAIFDKADHVTKLDLINNRLVANPIEPRAALAEYDPAGDHYTLHTTSQNPHVIRLLMGAFVLSIPEHKLRVVAPDVGGGFGTKIYHYAEEAILTWASKKVRRPIKWTADRSDSFMTDAQGRDHVTTGELALDKDGHFLGLRVMTNANMGGYLSTFAPAIPTYLYATLLAGLYKTP
;
A
#
# COMPACT_ATOMS: atom_id res chain seq x y z
N VAL A 1 18.94 9.45 -0.42
CA VAL A 1 17.84 10.22 0.18
C VAL A 1 17.95 10.21 1.70
N HIS A 2 18.50 9.15 2.29
CA HIS A 2 18.67 9.00 3.72
C HIS A 2 20.16 8.81 4.03
N ASP A 3 20.76 9.71 4.80
CA ASP A 3 22.21 9.77 5.01
C ASP A 3 22.77 8.56 5.81
N ASP A 4 21.93 7.91 6.59
CA ASP A 4 22.22 6.75 7.41
C ASP A 4 22.08 5.40 6.66
N LEU A 5 21.63 5.42 5.41
CA LEU A 5 21.51 4.24 4.56
C LEU A 5 22.65 4.16 3.54
N PRO A 6 23.59 3.19 3.69
CA PRO A 6 24.78 3.11 2.85
C PRO A 6 24.52 2.61 1.42
N SER A 7 23.29 2.14 1.16
CA SER A 7 22.86 1.65 -0.15
C SER A 7 21.40 1.98 -0.40
N ASN A 8 20.91 1.66 -1.60
CA ASN A 8 19.47 1.76 -1.92
C ASN A 8 18.63 0.59 -1.40
N LEU A 9 19.23 -0.38 -0.73
CA LEU A 9 18.49 -1.49 -0.16
C LEU A 9 17.80 -1.05 1.13
N CYS A 10 16.49 -1.06 1.12
CA CYS A 10 15.66 -0.76 2.29
C CYS A 10 15.66 -1.92 3.27
N TYR A 11 15.40 -3.11 2.77
CA TYR A 11 15.47 -4.39 3.47
C TYR A 11 15.46 -5.53 2.45
N ASP A 12 15.92 -6.70 2.89
CA ASP A 12 15.76 -7.97 2.21
C ASP A 12 14.80 -8.85 3.00
N TRP A 13 13.89 -9.54 2.30
CA TRP A 13 12.83 -10.31 2.94
C TRP A 13 12.54 -11.56 2.14
N GLU A 14 12.41 -12.69 2.83
CA GLU A 14 12.18 -13.99 2.22
C GLU A 14 11.04 -14.72 2.95
N ILE A 15 10.26 -15.52 2.20
CA ILE A 15 9.25 -16.44 2.72
C ILE A 15 9.29 -17.72 1.88
N GLY A 16 9.09 -18.86 2.52
CA GLY A 16 9.07 -20.17 1.89
C GLY A 16 10.14 -21.10 2.47
N VAL A 17 10.34 -22.21 1.80
CA VAL A 17 11.24 -23.30 2.20
C VAL A 17 12.39 -23.43 1.18
N LYS A 18 13.30 -22.49 1.19
CA LYS A 18 14.34 -22.34 0.18
C LYS A 18 15.06 -23.64 -0.16
N ASP A 19 15.54 -24.38 0.83
CA ASP A 19 16.34 -25.61 0.62
C ASP A 19 15.53 -26.71 -0.05
N GLU A 20 14.22 -26.82 0.28
CA GLU A 20 13.31 -27.77 -0.36
C GLU A 20 13.05 -27.38 -1.82
N VAL A 21 12.79 -26.10 -2.07
CA VAL A 21 12.59 -25.58 -3.43
C VAL A 21 13.85 -25.77 -4.27
N ASP A 22 15.05 -25.43 -3.78
CA ASP A 22 16.28 -25.59 -4.51
C ASP A 22 16.53 -27.08 -4.86
N ALA A 23 16.25 -28.01 -3.94
CA ALA A 23 16.36 -29.44 -4.20
C ALA A 23 15.35 -29.96 -5.24
N ILE A 24 14.21 -29.32 -5.37
CA ILE A 24 13.21 -29.60 -6.43
C ILE A 24 13.74 -29.11 -7.78
N PHE A 25 14.26 -27.91 -7.84
CA PHE A 25 14.81 -27.33 -9.07
C PHE A 25 15.99 -28.13 -9.62
N ASP A 26 16.85 -28.66 -8.74
CA ASP A 26 17.98 -29.52 -9.13
C ASP A 26 17.56 -30.84 -9.80
N LYS A 27 16.35 -31.32 -9.56
CA LYS A 27 15.82 -32.60 -10.03
C LYS A 27 14.70 -32.45 -11.07
N ALA A 28 14.25 -31.25 -11.36
CA ALA A 28 13.15 -31.00 -12.29
C ALA A 28 13.52 -31.43 -13.71
N ASP A 29 12.59 -32.02 -14.42
CA ASP A 29 12.78 -32.37 -15.84
C ASP A 29 12.79 -31.11 -16.71
N HIS A 30 11.99 -30.10 -16.33
CA HIS A 30 11.89 -28.84 -17.03
C HIS A 30 11.88 -27.68 -16.03
N VAL A 31 12.59 -26.60 -16.37
CA VAL A 31 12.55 -25.32 -15.66
C VAL A 31 12.20 -24.23 -16.66
N THR A 32 11.11 -23.53 -16.39
CA THR A 32 10.73 -22.35 -17.17
C THR A 32 11.05 -21.10 -16.35
N LYS A 33 11.73 -20.15 -16.99
CA LYS A 33 12.09 -18.86 -16.38
C LYS A 33 11.46 -17.71 -17.15
N LEU A 34 10.98 -16.70 -16.41
CA LEU A 34 10.39 -15.49 -16.97
C LEU A 34 10.84 -14.26 -16.18
N ASP A 35 11.36 -13.27 -16.90
CA ASP A 35 11.67 -11.96 -16.34
C ASP A 35 10.56 -10.96 -16.70
N LEU A 36 10.03 -10.29 -15.69
CA LEU A 36 8.87 -9.42 -15.78
C LEU A 36 9.19 -8.02 -15.28
N ILE A 37 8.73 -7.02 -16.00
CA ILE A 37 8.73 -5.63 -15.53
C ILE A 37 7.27 -5.20 -15.33
N ASN A 38 6.93 -4.86 -14.10
CA ASN A 38 5.62 -4.31 -13.75
C ASN A 38 5.79 -2.81 -13.50
N ASN A 39 5.48 -2.01 -14.50
CA ASN A 39 5.74 -0.58 -14.51
C ASN A 39 5.07 0.13 -13.33
N ARG A 40 5.71 1.18 -12.82
CA ARG A 40 5.09 2.15 -11.91
C ARG A 40 3.88 2.79 -12.57
N LEU A 41 2.82 2.98 -11.79
CA LEU A 41 1.60 3.65 -12.26
C LEU A 41 0.93 4.47 -11.15
N VAL A 42 0.20 5.49 -11.56
CA VAL A 42 -0.80 6.18 -10.75
C VAL A 42 -2.14 5.50 -10.97
N ALA A 43 -2.82 5.09 -9.90
CA ALA A 43 -4.09 4.37 -10.00
C ALA A 43 -5.21 5.20 -10.64
N ASN A 44 -5.18 6.51 -10.42
CA ASN A 44 -5.99 7.51 -11.09
C ASN A 44 -7.51 7.23 -11.10
N PRO A 45 -8.16 7.09 -9.93
CA PRO A 45 -9.60 6.94 -9.84
C PRO A 45 -10.33 8.11 -10.54
N ILE A 46 -11.54 7.86 -11.07
CA ILE A 46 -12.34 8.93 -11.67
C ILE A 46 -12.64 10.03 -10.66
N GLU A 47 -12.96 9.66 -9.41
CA GLU A 47 -13.04 10.60 -8.29
C GLU A 47 -11.65 10.86 -7.72
N PRO A 48 -11.10 12.09 -7.81
CA PRO A 48 -9.88 12.47 -7.09
C PRO A 48 -10.08 12.39 -5.57
N ARG A 49 -8.97 12.53 -4.82
CA ARG A 49 -9.07 12.60 -3.36
C ARG A 49 -9.80 13.86 -2.91
N ALA A 50 -10.62 13.70 -1.88
CA ALA A 50 -11.33 14.81 -1.25
C ALA A 50 -11.49 14.56 0.25
N ALA A 51 -11.50 15.64 1.03
CA ALA A 51 -11.75 15.59 2.45
C ALA A 51 -12.54 16.81 2.92
N LEU A 52 -13.41 16.60 3.91
CA LEU A 52 -14.15 17.63 4.62
C LEU A 52 -14.01 17.36 6.12
N ALA A 53 -13.42 18.27 6.85
CA ALA A 53 -13.24 18.16 8.29
C ALA A 53 -14.04 19.21 9.03
N GLU A 54 -14.64 18.83 10.13
CA GLU A 54 -15.36 19.72 11.05
C GLU A 54 -15.02 19.39 12.49
N TYR A 55 -15.13 20.41 13.36
CA TYR A 55 -14.93 20.29 14.78
C TYR A 55 -16.14 20.83 15.54
N ASP A 56 -16.70 20.00 16.42
CA ASP A 56 -17.74 20.39 17.37
C ASP A 56 -17.10 20.80 18.70
N PRO A 57 -17.14 22.10 19.06
CA PRO A 57 -16.58 22.59 20.32
C PRO A 57 -17.38 22.15 21.56
N ALA A 58 -18.66 21.81 21.42
CA ALA A 58 -19.47 21.39 22.56
C ALA A 58 -19.14 19.97 22.99
N GLY A 59 -18.93 19.08 22.02
CA GLY A 59 -18.53 17.68 22.27
C GLY A 59 -17.02 17.49 22.34
N ASP A 60 -16.22 18.49 22.02
CA ASP A 60 -14.77 18.36 21.76
C ASP A 60 -14.48 17.19 20.83
N HIS A 61 -15.17 17.16 19.69
CA HIS A 61 -15.21 16.04 18.78
C HIS A 61 -14.94 16.48 17.33
N TYR A 62 -14.19 15.64 16.59
CA TYR A 62 -13.93 15.86 15.18
C TYR A 62 -14.73 14.90 14.31
N THR A 63 -15.17 15.39 13.14
CA THR A 63 -15.68 14.53 12.06
C THR A 63 -14.87 14.81 10.80
N LEU A 64 -14.30 13.76 10.22
CA LEU A 64 -13.59 13.77 8.95
C LEU A 64 -14.36 12.91 7.95
N HIS A 65 -14.90 13.55 6.91
CA HIS A 65 -15.40 12.85 5.72
C HIS A 65 -14.25 12.82 4.71
N THR A 66 -13.91 11.64 4.22
CA THR A 66 -12.79 11.49 3.26
C THR A 66 -13.06 10.37 2.27
N THR A 67 -12.51 10.52 1.06
CA THR A 67 -12.57 9.50 0.02
C THR A 67 -11.53 8.42 0.29
N SER A 68 -11.80 7.54 1.23
CA SER A 68 -10.85 6.54 1.72
C SER A 68 -11.36 5.12 1.55
N GLN A 69 -10.43 4.19 1.27
CA GLN A 69 -10.65 2.75 1.33
C GLN A 69 -10.50 2.19 2.76
N ASN A 70 -10.01 3.00 3.71
CA ASN A 70 -9.54 2.51 5.01
C ASN A 70 -9.84 3.46 6.18
N PRO A 71 -11.13 3.81 6.41
CA PRO A 71 -11.50 4.83 7.40
C PRO A 71 -11.08 4.46 8.83
N HIS A 72 -11.04 3.17 9.18
CA HIS A 72 -10.64 2.73 10.51
C HIS A 72 -9.16 2.97 10.79
N VAL A 73 -8.30 2.70 9.80
CA VAL A 73 -6.85 2.96 9.94
C VAL A 73 -6.57 4.46 9.96
N ILE A 74 -7.26 5.26 9.14
CA ILE A 74 -7.15 6.72 9.21
C ILE A 74 -7.54 7.22 10.61
N ARG A 75 -8.63 6.72 11.19
CA ARG A 75 -9.03 7.09 12.56
C ARG A 75 -7.93 6.76 13.58
N LEU A 76 -7.36 5.56 13.51
CA LEU A 76 -6.27 5.14 14.38
C LEU A 76 -5.05 6.05 14.24
N LEU A 77 -4.56 6.25 13.01
CA LEU A 77 -3.37 7.04 12.74
C LEU A 77 -3.54 8.51 13.12
N MET A 78 -4.68 9.10 12.75
CA MET A 78 -5.02 10.47 13.07
C MET A 78 -5.15 10.68 14.58
N GLY A 79 -5.83 9.76 15.28
CA GLY A 79 -6.01 9.85 16.72
C GLY A 79 -4.70 9.67 17.47
N ALA A 80 -3.99 8.56 17.23
CA ALA A 80 -2.82 8.19 18.00
C ALA A 80 -1.56 9.01 17.68
N PHE A 81 -1.30 9.29 16.40
CA PHE A 81 -0.01 9.82 15.97
C PHE A 81 -0.05 11.26 15.47
N VAL A 82 -1.17 11.73 14.92
CA VAL A 82 -1.28 13.07 14.34
C VAL A 82 -1.84 14.08 15.35
N LEU A 83 -3.03 13.81 15.86
CA LEU A 83 -3.75 14.72 16.75
C LEU A 83 -3.46 14.46 18.24
N SER A 84 -2.93 13.28 18.58
CA SER A 84 -2.70 12.81 19.95
C SER A 84 -3.96 12.94 20.83
N ILE A 85 -5.08 12.42 20.30
CA ILE A 85 -6.39 12.39 20.95
C ILE A 85 -6.92 10.95 21.05
N PRO A 86 -7.79 10.65 22.01
CA PRO A 86 -8.48 9.37 22.03
C PRO A 86 -9.31 9.14 20.75
N GLU A 87 -9.29 7.93 20.20
CA GLU A 87 -9.99 7.61 18.95
C GLU A 87 -11.50 7.93 18.97
N HIS A 88 -12.14 7.84 20.16
CA HIS A 88 -13.56 8.19 20.29
C HIS A 88 -13.86 9.68 20.08
N LYS A 89 -12.83 10.54 20.08
CA LYS A 89 -12.93 11.97 19.77
C LYS A 89 -12.89 12.26 18.26
N LEU A 90 -12.68 11.26 17.44
CA LEU A 90 -12.61 11.38 15.99
C LEU A 90 -13.54 10.37 15.32
N ARG A 91 -14.47 10.88 14.53
CA ARG A 91 -15.27 10.09 13.59
C ARG A 91 -14.72 10.24 12.18
N VAL A 92 -14.38 9.13 11.54
CA VAL A 92 -14.00 9.11 10.11
C VAL A 92 -15.11 8.44 9.32
N VAL A 93 -15.57 9.13 8.28
CA VAL A 93 -16.67 8.70 7.41
C VAL A 93 -16.13 8.59 5.98
N ALA A 94 -16.20 7.41 5.41
CA ALA A 94 -16.00 7.19 3.98
C ALA A 94 -17.40 7.00 3.36
N PRO A 95 -17.92 7.98 2.59
CA PRO A 95 -19.17 7.83 1.83
C PRO A 95 -18.95 6.89 0.64
N ASP A 96 -19.89 6.88 -0.31
CA ASP A 96 -19.68 6.19 -1.58
C ASP A 96 -18.48 6.78 -2.31
N VAL A 97 -17.42 5.97 -2.44
CA VAL A 97 -16.14 6.40 -2.98
C VAL A 97 -16.04 6.01 -4.44
N GLY A 98 -15.72 6.97 -5.30
CA GLY A 98 -15.66 6.83 -6.77
C GLY A 98 -14.36 6.17 -7.27
N GLY A 99 -13.96 5.06 -6.64
CA GLY A 99 -12.76 4.29 -6.93
C GLY A 99 -11.58 4.67 -6.04
N GLY A 100 -10.71 3.70 -5.78
CA GLY A 100 -9.51 3.89 -4.96
C GLY A 100 -8.31 3.17 -5.54
N PHE A 101 -8.48 1.89 -5.91
CA PHE A 101 -7.45 1.04 -6.54
C PHE A 101 -6.11 1.02 -5.81
N GLY A 102 -6.15 1.12 -4.47
CA GLY A 102 -4.98 1.16 -3.60
C GLY A 102 -4.49 2.58 -3.25
N THR A 103 -4.75 3.57 -4.08
CA THR A 103 -4.26 4.94 -3.86
C THR A 103 -4.93 5.62 -2.67
N LYS A 104 -6.19 5.27 -2.34
CA LYS A 104 -6.95 5.82 -1.22
C LYS A 104 -6.88 4.96 0.05
N ILE A 105 -5.93 4.02 0.14
CA ILE A 105 -5.64 3.26 1.37
C ILE A 105 -4.84 4.10 2.36
N TYR A 106 -3.93 4.92 1.86
CA TYR A 106 -2.95 5.67 2.66
C TYR A 106 -3.60 6.85 3.38
N HIS A 107 -2.97 7.26 4.47
CA HIS A 107 -3.26 8.53 5.13
C HIS A 107 -2.44 9.63 4.46
N TYR A 108 -3.12 10.72 4.10
CA TYR A 108 -2.51 11.86 3.43
C TYR A 108 -2.48 13.11 4.32
N ALA A 109 -1.52 13.98 4.04
CA ALA A 109 -1.30 15.21 4.82
C ALA A 109 -2.52 16.13 4.83
N GLU A 110 -3.28 16.18 3.76
CA GLU A 110 -4.48 17.01 3.63
C GLU A 110 -5.54 16.63 4.67
N GLU A 111 -5.74 15.35 4.95
CA GLU A 111 -6.66 14.87 5.98
C GLU A 111 -6.28 15.38 7.37
N ALA A 112 -4.98 15.33 7.68
CA ALA A 112 -4.43 15.82 8.93
C ALA A 112 -4.60 17.34 9.06
N ILE A 113 -4.19 18.08 8.03
CA ILE A 113 -4.22 19.54 8.02
C ILE A 113 -5.64 20.06 8.16
N LEU A 114 -6.59 19.51 7.40
CA LEU A 114 -8.00 19.96 7.46
C LEU A 114 -8.61 19.69 8.83
N THR A 115 -8.36 18.50 9.39
CA THR A 115 -8.90 18.12 10.70
C THR A 115 -8.34 19.02 11.80
N TRP A 116 -7.03 19.22 11.83
CA TRP A 116 -6.40 20.14 12.78
C TRP A 116 -6.91 21.58 12.61
N ALA A 117 -6.96 22.09 11.37
CA ALA A 117 -7.34 23.47 11.08
C ALA A 117 -8.82 23.73 11.41
N SER A 118 -9.72 22.75 11.25
CA SER A 118 -11.15 22.94 11.55
C SER A 118 -11.39 23.39 13.00
N LYS A 119 -10.61 22.86 13.96
CA LYS A 119 -10.64 23.30 15.35
C LYS A 119 -10.12 24.72 15.51
N LYS A 120 -9.05 25.07 14.80
CA LYS A 120 -8.42 26.41 14.88
C LYS A 120 -9.34 27.51 14.36
N VAL A 121 -9.97 27.28 13.21
CA VAL A 121 -10.86 28.28 12.60
C VAL A 121 -12.29 28.17 13.08
N ARG A 122 -12.65 27.10 13.80
CA ARG A 122 -14.00 26.77 14.29
C ARG A 122 -15.05 26.77 13.15
N ARG A 123 -14.68 26.21 12.02
CA ARG A 123 -15.55 26.07 10.83
C ARG A 123 -15.19 24.79 10.09
N PRO A 124 -16.13 24.18 9.37
CA PRO A 124 -15.83 23.12 8.44
C PRO A 124 -14.84 23.59 7.35
N ILE A 125 -13.92 22.73 7.00
CA ILE A 125 -12.93 22.98 5.95
C ILE A 125 -13.00 21.84 4.94
N LYS A 126 -13.14 22.18 3.67
CA LYS A 126 -13.17 21.22 2.55
C LYS A 126 -11.97 21.44 1.65
N TRP A 127 -11.40 20.33 1.19
CA TRP A 127 -10.43 20.28 0.11
C TRP A 127 -10.82 19.22 -0.91
N THR A 128 -10.52 19.45 -2.16
CA THR A 128 -10.70 18.49 -3.24
C THR A 128 -9.52 18.63 -4.17
N ALA A 129 -8.83 17.52 -4.43
CA ALA A 129 -7.75 17.48 -5.40
C ALA A 129 -8.28 17.72 -6.80
N ASP A 130 -7.51 18.39 -7.62
CA ASP A 130 -7.69 18.30 -9.06
C ASP A 130 -6.93 17.07 -9.63
N ARG A 131 -7.02 16.88 -10.94
CA ARG A 131 -6.38 15.74 -11.59
C ARG A 131 -4.85 15.86 -11.58
N SER A 132 -4.33 17.05 -11.67
CA SER A 132 -2.89 17.31 -11.60
C SER A 132 -2.33 17.00 -10.22
N ASP A 133 -3.07 17.36 -9.17
CA ASP A 133 -2.70 16.98 -7.79
C ASP A 133 -2.59 15.47 -7.64
N SER A 134 -3.55 14.72 -8.19
CA SER A 134 -3.53 13.25 -8.13
C SER A 134 -2.29 12.67 -8.81
N PHE A 135 -1.88 13.17 -9.96
CA PHE A 135 -0.67 12.69 -10.63
C PHE A 135 0.62 13.01 -9.87
N MET A 136 0.66 14.13 -9.15
CA MET A 136 1.86 14.58 -8.45
C MET A 136 1.99 14.02 -7.04
N THR A 137 0.88 13.79 -6.34
CA THR A 137 0.89 13.56 -4.89
C THR A 137 0.28 12.24 -4.44
N ASP A 138 -0.51 11.56 -5.28
CA ASP A 138 -1.09 10.29 -4.90
C ASP A 138 -0.02 9.19 -4.82
N ALA A 139 -0.18 8.28 -3.87
CA ALA A 139 0.66 7.11 -3.76
C ALA A 139 0.57 6.26 -5.03
N GLN A 140 1.71 6.02 -5.62
CA GLN A 140 1.84 5.20 -6.82
C GLN A 140 1.92 3.72 -6.46
N GLY A 141 1.61 2.86 -7.40
CA GLY A 141 1.66 1.41 -7.24
C GLY A 141 2.65 0.75 -8.18
N ARG A 142 2.91 -0.54 -7.90
CA ARG A 142 3.73 -1.44 -8.71
C ARG A 142 5.21 -1.07 -8.70
N ASP A 143 5.88 -1.00 -9.87
CA ASP A 143 7.31 -0.74 -10.02
C ASP A 143 8.17 -1.90 -9.49
N HIS A 144 7.89 -3.08 -10.02
CA HIS A 144 8.57 -4.32 -9.67
C HIS A 144 9.32 -4.88 -10.88
N VAL A 145 10.55 -5.34 -10.65
CA VAL A 145 11.28 -6.21 -11.56
C VAL A 145 11.33 -7.58 -10.93
N THR A 146 10.73 -8.55 -11.59
CA THR A 146 10.51 -9.89 -11.03
C THR A 146 11.07 -10.96 -11.95
N THR A 147 11.84 -11.89 -11.40
CA THR A 147 12.18 -13.16 -12.03
C THR A 147 11.34 -14.25 -11.40
N GLY A 148 10.53 -14.93 -12.21
CA GLY A 148 9.78 -16.12 -11.84
C GLY A 148 10.34 -17.36 -12.49
N GLU A 149 10.48 -18.43 -11.72
CA GLU A 149 10.93 -19.73 -12.20
C GLU A 149 9.96 -20.83 -11.73
N LEU A 150 9.58 -21.70 -12.65
CA LEU A 150 8.68 -22.81 -12.39
C LEU A 150 9.37 -24.12 -12.74
N ALA A 151 9.47 -25.02 -11.76
CA ALA A 151 9.96 -26.37 -11.92
C ALA A 151 8.81 -27.32 -12.25
N LEU A 152 8.99 -28.18 -13.26
CA LEU A 152 8.00 -29.13 -13.73
C LEU A 152 8.60 -30.53 -13.88
N ASP A 153 7.74 -31.57 -13.77
CA ASP A 153 8.11 -32.90 -14.17
C ASP A 153 7.97 -33.10 -15.69
N LYS A 154 8.28 -34.31 -16.15
CA LYS A 154 8.18 -34.69 -17.57
C LYS A 154 6.75 -34.63 -18.16
N ASP A 155 5.74 -34.69 -17.31
CA ASP A 155 4.33 -34.66 -17.67
C ASP A 155 3.72 -33.27 -17.54
N GLY A 156 4.53 -32.28 -17.11
CA GLY A 156 4.14 -30.88 -16.97
C GLY A 156 3.46 -30.51 -15.65
N HIS A 157 3.53 -31.39 -14.64
CA HIS A 157 3.03 -31.03 -13.31
C HIS A 157 3.97 -30.04 -12.62
N PHE A 158 3.39 -29.08 -11.92
CA PHE A 158 4.13 -28.06 -11.17
C PHE A 158 4.72 -28.69 -9.90
N LEU A 159 6.04 -28.60 -9.77
CA LEU A 159 6.78 -29.14 -8.63
C LEU A 159 7.21 -28.07 -7.64
N GLY A 160 7.63 -26.91 -8.11
CA GLY A 160 8.11 -25.82 -7.27
C GLY A 160 8.06 -24.47 -7.97
N LEU A 161 7.84 -23.42 -7.20
CA LEU A 161 7.83 -22.04 -7.67
C LEU A 161 8.90 -21.24 -6.90
N ARG A 162 9.75 -20.54 -7.66
CA ARG A 162 10.75 -19.63 -7.11
C ARG A 162 10.59 -18.24 -7.72
N VAL A 163 10.46 -17.20 -6.88
CA VAL A 163 10.23 -15.85 -7.34
C VAL A 163 11.18 -14.89 -6.62
N MET A 164 11.87 -14.06 -7.38
CA MET A 164 12.68 -12.97 -6.87
C MET A 164 12.13 -11.65 -7.41
N THR A 165 11.83 -10.71 -6.51
CA THR A 165 11.28 -9.41 -6.87
C THR A 165 12.09 -8.28 -6.27
N ASN A 166 12.56 -7.37 -7.11
CA ASN A 166 13.06 -6.07 -6.69
C ASN A 166 11.92 -5.06 -6.80
N ALA A 167 11.48 -4.53 -5.65
CA ALA A 167 10.40 -3.56 -5.57
C ALA A 167 10.94 -2.16 -5.26
N ASN A 168 10.61 -1.18 -6.08
CA ASN A 168 10.96 0.21 -5.82
C ASN A 168 9.98 0.83 -4.83
N MET A 169 10.44 1.05 -3.61
CA MET A 169 9.63 1.60 -2.51
C MET A 169 9.48 3.12 -2.56
N GLY A 170 10.22 3.79 -3.45
CA GLY A 170 10.27 5.25 -3.49
C GLY A 170 11.16 5.86 -2.40
N GLY A 171 11.16 7.19 -2.29
CA GLY A 171 11.98 7.93 -1.34
C GLY A 171 11.48 7.89 0.10
N TYR A 172 10.20 7.57 0.32
CA TYR A 172 9.56 7.52 1.62
C TYR A 172 8.64 6.30 1.72
N LEU A 173 8.75 5.58 2.82
CA LEU A 173 7.83 4.49 3.12
C LEU A 173 6.50 5.06 3.63
N SER A 174 5.41 4.63 3.04
CA SER A 174 4.07 4.93 3.53
C SER A 174 3.60 3.86 4.50
N THR A 175 2.39 3.99 5.02
CA THR A 175 1.81 3.07 6.02
C THR A 175 1.83 1.60 5.56
N PHE A 176 1.55 1.32 4.28
CA PHE A 176 1.42 -0.03 3.75
C PHE A 176 2.46 -0.39 2.69
N ALA A 177 3.27 0.55 2.22
CA ALA A 177 4.23 0.31 1.15
C ALA A 177 5.15 -0.89 1.42
N PRO A 178 5.69 -1.10 2.63
CA PRO A 178 6.54 -2.26 2.91
C PRO A 178 5.80 -3.61 2.80
N ALA A 179 4.53 -3.66 3.17
CA ALA A 179 3.75 -4.91 3.21
C ALA A 179 3.25 -5.36 1.84
N ILE A 180 2.99 -4.44 0.92
CA ILE A 180 2.40 -4.75 -0.40
C ILE A 180 3.30 -5.64 -1.25
N PRO A 181 4.59 -5.29 -1.49
CA PRO A 181 5.48 -6.11 -2.31
C PRO A 181 6.08 -7.32 -1.56
N THR A 182 5.86 -7.44 -0.28
CA THR A 182 6.37 -8.54 0.56
C THR A 182 5.25 -9.48 0.97
N TYR A 183 4.78 -9.35 2.20
CA TYR A 183 3.82 -10.25 2.80
C TYR A 183 2.52 -10.41 1.98
N LEU A 184 1.89 -9.30 1.55
CA LEU A 184 0.63 -9.37 0.82
C LEU A 184 0.78 -9.94 -0.59
N TYR A 185 1.89 -9.72 -1.24
CA TYR A 185 2.19 -10.25 -2.57
C TYR A 185 2.60 -11.73 -2.50
N ALA A 186 3.60 -12.05 -1.68
CA ALA A 186 4.21 -13.38 -1.69
C ALA A 186 3.28 -14.49 -1.21
N THR A 187 2.42 -14.23 -0.23
CA THR A 187 1.44 -15.21 0.28
C THR A 187 0.37 -15.61 -0.74
N LEU A 188 0.26 -14.92 -1.87
CA LEU A 188 -0.73 -15.17 -2.91
C LEU A 188 -0.11 -15.69 -4.22
N LEU A 189 1.23 -15.79 -4.31
CA LEU A 189 1.93 -16.13 -5.55
C LEU A 189 1.56 -17.51 -6.13
N ALA A 190 1.44 -18.51 -5.28
CA ALA A 190 1.06 -19.85 -5.72
C ALA A 190 -0.40 -19.94 -6.20
N GLY A 191 -1.24 -18.94 -5.85
CA GLY A 191 -2.66 -18.93 -6.19
C GLY A 191 -3.38 -20.14 -5.62
N LEU A 192 -4.00 -20.93 -6.49
CA LEU A 192 -4.68 -22.17 -6.14
C LEU A 192 -3.84 -23.43 -6.38
N TYR A 193 -2.62 -23.28 -6.86
CA TYR A 193 -1.70 -24.40 -7.08
C TYR A 193 -0.98 -24.79 -5.78
N LYS A 194 -0.75 -26.07 -5.61
CA LYS A 194 -0.01 -26.61 -4.47
C LYS A 194 1.45 -26.79 -4.87
N THR A 195 2.26 -25.82 -4.51
CA THR A 195 3.73 -25.84 -4.64
C THR A 195 4.36 -25.50 -3.30
N PRO A 196 5.53 -26.04 -2.98
CA PRO A 196 6.31 -25.59 -1.82
C PRO A 196 6.79 -24.17 -1.97
#